data_3042225445867b2b0090f2431f710605
#
_entry.id   3042225445867b2b0090f2431f710605
#
_cell.length_a   1.000
_cell.length_b   1.000
_cell.length_c   1.000
_cell.angle_alpha   90.00
_cell.angle_beta   90.00
_cell.angle_gamma   90.00
#
_symmetry.space_group_name_H-M   'P 1'
#
loop_
_entity.id
_entity.type
_entity.pdbx_description
1 polymer ?
#
loop_
_entity_poly.entity_id
_entity_poly.type
_entity_poly.pdbx_seq_one_letter_code
_entity_poly.pdbx_strand_id
1 'polypeptide(L)'
;TYTHTDSSSNYTHHLQPLAHPMGANFSEFLINFRYVPIKNLIVQPHVMYAIIGEDHNGVNNGSQIQLSNTTRTMDFGIPLAQGDKAKILLGGIDISYMLYHNLFADLTLAYRKKDSLLDAYDTKETMFSVGLRMNIAQKKYVF
;
A
#
# COMPACT_ATOMS: atom_id res chain seq x y z
N THR A 1 -3.18 -11.56 11.04
CA THR A 1 -2.20 -12.09 10.11
C THR A 1 -2.00 -13.54 10.40
N TYR A 2 -2.03 -14.33 9.38
CA TYR A 2 -2.01 -15.78 9.51
C TYR A 2 -0.59 -16.26 9.22
N THR A 3 0.26 -16.25 10.26
CA THR A 3 1.60 -16.82 10.21
C THR A 3 1.61 -18.16 10.95
N HIS A 4 2.35 -19.13 10.43
CA HIS A 4 2.53 -20.45 10.99
C HIS A 4 4.01 -20.71 11.31
N THR A 5 4.29 -21.81 11.97
CA THR A 5 5.67 -22.29 12.17
C THR A 5 6.36 -22.66 10.86
N ASP A 6 5.56 -23.11 9.89
CA ASP A 6 5.99 -23.40 8.53
C ASP A 6 5.53 -22.25 7.61
N SER A 7 6.48 -21.60 6.95
CA SER A 7 6.23 -20.49 6.04
C SER A 7 5.37 -20.86 4.82
N SER A 8 5.36 -22.15 4.42
CA SER A 8 4.53 -22.65 3.32
C SER A 8 3.04 -22.60 3.65
N SER A 9 2.69 -22.63 4.93
CA SER A 9 1.32 -22.58 5.45
C SER A 9 0.84 -21.15 5.74
N ASN A 10 1.67 -20.13 5.54
CA ASN A 10 1.29 -18.74 5.75
C ASN A 10 0.24 -18.29 4.73
N TYR A 11 -0.63 -17.35 5.14
CA TYR A 11 -1.65 -16.79 4.28
C TYR A 11 -1.04 -15.80 3.27
N THR A 12 -0.29 -16.37 2.31
CA THR A 12 0.47 -15.65 1.29
C THR A 12 0.24 -16.22 -0.10
N HIS A 13 0.43 -15.39 -1.11
CA HIS A 13 0.49 -15.78 -2.51
C HIS A 13 1.63 -15.03 -3.20
N HIS A 14 2.50 -15.75 -3.91
CA HIS A 14 3.73 -15.19 -4.51
C HIS A 14 4.56 -14.34 -3.53
N LEU A 15 4.75 -14.82 -2.30
CA LEU A 15 5.49 -14.15 -1.22
C LEU A 15 4.86 -12.82 -0.76
N GLN A 16 3.62 -12.56 -1.13
CA GLN A 16 2.88 -11.36 -0.69
C GLN A 16 1.75 -11.75 0.28
N PRO A 17 1.47 -10.92 1.28
CA PRO A 17 0.37 -11.13 2.20
C PRO A 17 -0.97 -11.02 1.46
N LEU A 18 -1.87 -12.00 1.65
CA LEU A 18 -3.22 -11.98 1.09
C LEU A 18 -4.18 -11.09 1.91
N ALA A 19 -3.88 -10.83 3.17
CA ALA A 19 -4.72 -10.01 4.03
C ALA A 19 -4.46 -8.51 3.81
N HIS A 20 -3.32 -8.02 4.29
CA HIS A 20 -2.93 -6.62 4.14
C HIS A 20 -1.44 -6.49 3.80
N PRO A 21 -1.04 -5.59 2.88
CA PRO A 21 0.36 -5.44 2.46
C PRO A 21 1.34 -5.13 3.59
N MET A 22 0.89 -4.43 4.63
CA MET A 22 1.71 -4.08 5.80
C MET A 22 1.78 -5.19 6.86
N GLY A 23 1.22 -6.38 6.61
CA GLY A 23 1.19 -7.46 7.59
C GLY A 23 0.14 -7.25 8.68
N ALA A 24 0.53 -7.40 9.96
CA ALA A 24 -0.40 -7.38 11.10
C ALA A 24 -0.19 -6.23 12.08
N ASN A 25 1.03 -5.76 12.22
CA ASN A 25 1.44 -4.87 13.31
C ASN A 25 1.46 -3.41 12.85
N PHE A 26 0.29 -2.88 12.45
CA PHE A 26 0.17 -1.52 11.93
C PHE A 26 -1.16 -0.87 12.31
N SER A 27 -1.19 0.45 12.18
CA SER A 27 -2.40 1.27 12.13
C SER A 27 -2.33 2.17 10.92
N GLU A 28 -3.42 2.23 10.17
CA GLU A 28 -3.51 3.00 8.93
C GLU A 28 -4.72 3.92 8.96
N PHE A 29 -4.53 5.13 8.45
CA PHE A 29 -5.58 6.09 8.18
C PHE A 29 -5.49 6.49 6.71
N LEU A 30 -6.55 6.22 5.95
CA LEU A 30 -6.62 6.46 4.52
C LEU A 30 -7.81 7.38 4.20
N ILE A 31 -7.54 8.46 3.46
CA ILE A 31 -8.56 9.32 2.88
C ILE A 31 -8.41 9.30 1.37
N ASN A 32 -9.50 8.97 0.68
CA ASN A 32 -9.65 9.15 -0.76
C ASN A 32 -10.81 10.10 -1.01
N PHE A 33 -10.58 11.12 -1.80
CA PHE A 33 -11.60 12.08 -2.18
C PHE A 33 -11.74 12.11 -3.70
N ARG A 34 -12.97 12.19 -4.21
CA ARG A 34 -13.24 12.33 -5.63
C ARG A 34 -14.02 13.61 -5.87
N TYR A 35 -13.48 14.48 -6.71
CA TYR A 35 -14.07 15.75 -7.07
C TYR A 35 -14.19 15.88 -8.58
N VAL A 36 -15.33 16.35 -9.05
CA VAL A 36 -15.64 16.54 -10.48
C VAL A 36 -16.01 18.01 -10.68
N PRO A 37 -15.02 18.91 -10.83
CA PRO A 37 -15.29 20.37 -10.95
C PRO A 37 -16.03 20.73 -12.23
N ILE A 38 -15.78 20.00 -13.31
CA ILE A 38 -16.46 20.15 -14.60
C ILE A 38 -16.73 18.77 -15.19
N LYS A 39 -17.68 18.68 -16.12
CA LYS A 39 -18.20 17.42 -16.68
C LYS A 39 -17.16 16.39 -17.11
N ASN A 40 -16.01 16.83 -17.63
CA ASN A 40 -15.00 15.94 -18.21
C ASN A 40 -13.75 15.78 -17.33
N LEU A 41 -13.67 16.46 -16.18
CA LEU A 41 -12.50 16.47 -15.31
C LEU A 41 -12.79 15.76 -14.00
N ILE A 42 -11.99 14.75 -13.67
CA ILE A 42 -12.03 14.05 -12.41
C ILE A 42 -10.69 14.29 -11.69
N VAL A 43 -10.78 14.72 -10.45
CA VAL A 43 -9.63 14.96 -9.56
C VAL A 43 -9.80 14.09 -8.34
N GLN A 44 -8.80 13.25 -8.04
CA GLN A 44 -8.85 12.29 -6.94
C GLN A 44 -7.61 12.46 -6.04
N PRO A 45 -7.63 13.40 -5.09
CA PRO A 45 -6.60 13.46 -4.07
C PRO A 45 -6.77 12.29 -3.09
N HIS A 46 -5.63 11.75 -2.65
CA HIS A 46 -5.59 10.72 -1.63
C HIS A 46 -4.43 10.95 -0.65
N VAL A 47 -4.65 10.58 0.61
CA VAL A 47 -3.64 10.64 1.66
C VAL A 47 -3.74 9.38 2.51
N MET A 48 -2.59 8.77 2.80
CA MET A 48 -2.45 7.66 3.71
C MET A 48 -1.41 8.00 4.77
N TYR A 49 -1.74 7.78 6.03
CA TYR A 49 -0.80 7.83 7.13
C TYR A 49 -0.83 6.50 7.86
N ALA A 50 0.32 5.87 8.02
CA ALA A 50 0.43 4.60 8.72
C ALA A 50 1.56 4.61 9.75
N ILE A 51 1.36 3.84 10.82
CA ILE A 51 2.38 3.51 11.80
C ILE A 51 2.51 1.99 11.76
N ILE A 52 3.72 1.49 11.58
CA ILE A 52 4.03 0.07 11.50
C ILE A 52 5.15 -0.28 12.47
N GLY A 53 5.12 -1.48 13.02
CA GLY A 53 6.26 -2.06 13.75
C GLY A 53 7.04 -2.98 12.82
N GLU A 54 8.28 -2.60 12.49
CA GLU A 54 9.13 -3.36 11.58
C GLU A 54 9.80 -4.55 12.26
N ASP A 55 10.03 -5.59 11.49
CA ASP A 55 10.73 -6.80 11.90
C ASP A 55 12.20 -6.68 11.54
N HIS A 56 13.07 -6.70 12.54
CA HIS A 56 14.51 -6.70 12.35
C HIS A 56 15.14 -7.90 13.08
N ASN A 57 16.33 -8.30 12.63
CA ASN A 57 17.12 -9.40 13.25
C ASN A 57 16.37 -10.74 13.37
N GLY A 58 15.43 -11.02 12.48
CA GLY A 58 14.67 -12.27 12.45
C GLY A 58 13.59 -12.41 13.53
N VAL A 59 13.34 -11.37 14.32
CA VAL A 59 12.25 -11.33 15.30
C VAL A 59 10.94 -10.99 14.59
N ASN A 60 9.91 -11.82 14.77
CA ASN A 60 8.60 -11.61 14.18
C ASN A 60 7.75 -10.69 15.06
N ASN A 61 7.64 -9.43 14.69
CA ASN A 61 6.72 -8.45 15.27
C ASN A 61 5.41 -8.32 14.47
N GLY A 62 5.29 -9.02 13.34
CA GLY A 62 4.09 -9.12 12.52
C GLY A 62 4.09 -8.32 11.22
N SER A 63 5.15 -7.60 10.87
CA SER A 63 5.23 -6.89 9.58
C SER A 63 5.60 -7.81 8.43
N GLN A 64 6.49 -8.78 8.67
CA GLN A 64 6.92 -9.78 7.69
C GLN A 64 6.23 -11.12 7.95
N ILE A 65 5.22 -11.41 7.16
CA ILE A 65 4.44 -12.64 7.35
C ILE A 65 5.17 -13.93 6.92
N GLN A 66 6.35 -13.82 6.29
CA GLN A 66 7.20 -14.96 5.97
C GLN A 66 8.03 -15.45 7.17
N LEU A 67 8.19 -14.61 8.19
CA LEU A 67 8.88 -15.03 9.42
C LEU A 67 8.03 -16.04 10.19
N SER A 68 8.73 -17.05 10.75
CA SER A 68 8.08 -18.04 11.62
C SER A 68 7.45 -17.35 12.84
N ASN A 69 6.27 -17.82 13.25
CA ASN A 69 5.63 -17.34 14.47
C ASN A 69 6.37 -17.75 15.75
N THR A 70 7.34 -18.68 15.67
CA THR A 70 8.15 -19.09 16.82
C THR A 70 9.17 -18.04 17.25
N THR A 71 9.48 -17.06 16.41
CA THR A 71 10.44 -15.97 16.73
C THR A 71 9.78 -14.73 17.34
N ARG A 72 8.48 -14.78 17.63
CA ARG A 72 7.75 -13.67 18.26
C ARG A 72 8.21 -13.48 19.72
N THR A 73 8.17 -12.21 20.16
CA THR A 73 8.60 -11.84 21.51
C THR A 73 7.57 -12.13 22.59
N MET A 74 6.28 -12.09 22.26
CA MET A 74 5.16 -12.28 23.17
C MET A 74 4.00 -13.00 22.50
N ASP A 75 3.21 -13.75 23.31
CA ASP A 75 2.00 -14.43 22.83
C ASP A 75 0.75 -13.56 22.97
N PHE A 76 0.72 -12.66 23.97
CA PHE A 76 -0.43 -11.81 24.29
C PHE A 76 0.04 -10.40 24.64
N GLY A 77 -0.89 -9.43 24.58
CA GLY A 77 -0.64 -8.05 25.03
C GLY A 77 0.32 -7.28 24.13
N ILE A 78 0.46 -7.66 22.86
CA ILE A 78 1.35 -7.02 21.90
C ILE A 78 0.87 -5.57 21.67
N PRO A 79 1.69 -4.55 21.98
CA PRO A 79 1.35 -3.16 21.71
C PRO A 79 1.39 -2.88 20.20
N LEU A 80 0.58 -1.90 19.78
CA LEU A 80 0.57 -1.45 18.39
C LEU A 80 1.94 -0.90 17.96
N ALA A 81 2.40 -1.33 16.78
CA ALA A 81 3.71 -0.99 16.22
C ALA A 81 4.87 -1.41 17.13
N GLN A 82 4.76 -2.63 17.71
CA GLN A 82 5.86 -3.28 18.41
C GLN A 82 7.02 -3.55 17.44
N GLY A 83 8.25 -3.53 17.95
CA GLY A 83 9.48 -3.60 17.15
C GLY A 83 10.00 -2.22 16.79
N ASP A 84 10.71 -2.10 15.68
CA ASP A 84 11.21 -0.81 15.22
C ASP A 84 10.07 -0.02 14.57
N LYS A 85 9.69 1.07 15.23
CA LYS A 85 8.56 1.87 14.78
C LYS A 85 8.92 2.68 13.53
N ALA A 86 8.13 2.52 12.47
CA ALA A 86 8.19 3.35 11.28
C ALA A 86 6.87 4.10 11.06
N LYS A 87 6.97 5.30 10.50
CA LYS A 87 5.84 6.13 10.08
C LYS A 87 5.89 6.28 8.58
N ILE A 88 4.76 6.06 7.93
CA ILE A 88 4.62 6.17 6.49
C ILE A 88 3.58 7.25 6.19
N LEU A 89 3.97 8.24 5.40
CA LEU A 89 3.08 9.23 4.83
C LEU A 89 3.12 9.07 3.31
N LEU A 90 1.96 8.87 2.72
CA LEU A 90 1.75 8.87 1.28
C LEU A 90 0.68 9.91 0.96
N GLY A 91 0.97 10.81 0.03
CA GLY A 91 0.01 11.77 -0.48
C GLY A 91 0.08 11.80 -2.00
N GLY A 92 -1.06 11.90 -2.67
CA GLY A 92 -1.08 11.94 -4.11
C GLY A 92 -2.34 12.59 -4.66
N ILE A 93 -2.30 12.83 -5.95
CA ILE A 93 -3.42 13.36 -6.72
C ILE A 93 -3.44 12.70 -8.10
N ASP A 94 -4.58 12.14 -8.44
CA ASP A 94 -4.86 11.61 -9.77
C ASP A 94 -5.83 12.56 -10.48
N ILE A 95 -5.47 12.97 -11.68
CA ILE A 95 -6.26 13.87 -12.51
C ILE A 95 -6.54 13.15 -13.83
N SER A 96 -7.82 13.00 -14.15
CA SER A 96 -8.27 12.41 -15.41
C SER A 96 -9.12 13.40 -16.18
N TYR A 97 -8.74 13.74 -17.39
CA TYR A 97 -9.52 14.59 -18.27
C TYR A 97 -9.99 13.82 -19.51
N MET A 98 -11.29 13.77 -19.73
CA MET A 98 -11.88 13.11 -20.88
C MET A 98 -11.77 14.02 -22.11
N LEU A 99 -10.85 13.69 -23.01
CA LEU A 99 -10.61 14.41 -24.28
C LEU A 99 -11.74 14.14 -25.29
N TYR A 100 -12.09 12.87 -25.43
CA TYR A 100 -13.15 12.36 -26.29
C TYR A 100 -13.91 11.23 -25.59
N HIS A 101 -15.00 10.80 -26.16
CA HIS A 101 -15.74 9.64 -25.66
C HIS A 101 -14.80 8.45 -25.48
N ASN A 102 -14.68 7.96 -24.24
CA ASN A 102 -13.80 6.86 -23.83
C ASN A 102 -12.27 7.09 -23.98
N LEU A 103 -11.82 8.31 -24.31
CA LEU A 103 -10.40 8.67 -24.38
C LEU A 103 -10.07 9.67 -23.26
N PHE A 104 -9.13 9.32 -22.40
CA PHE A 104 -8.72 10.10 -21.24
C PHE A 104 -7.24 10.44 -21.30
N ALA A 105 -6.90 11.64 -20.88
CA ALA A 105 -5.57 12.02 -20.47
C ALA A 105 -5.50 11.94 -18.95
N ASP A 106 -4.56 11.14 -18.45
CA ASP A 106 -4.37 10.89 -17.03
C ASP A 106 -3.03 11.48 -16.56
N LEU A 107 -3.05 12.14 -15.41
CA LEU A 107 -1.88 12.66 -14.71
C LEU A 107 -1.92 12.17 -13.27
N THR A 108 -0.83 11.58 -12.80
CA THR A 108 -0.65 11.17 -11.41
C THR A 108 0.58 11.84 -10.82
N LEU A 109 0.43 12.41 -9.65
CA LEU A 109 1.50 12.88 -8.79
C LEU A 109 1.38 12.19 -7.45
N ALA A 110 2.46 11.60 -6.96
CA ALA A 110 2.47 10.99 -5.64
C ALA A 110 3.81 11.26 -4.93
N TYR A 111 3.72 11.45 -3.63
CA TYR A 111 4.84 11.60 -2.72
C TYR A 111 4.71 10.60 -1.59
N ARG A 112 5.77 9.86 -1.32
CA ARG A 112 5.86 8.92 -0.22
C ARG A 112 7.07 9.24 0.64
N LYS A 113 6.85 9.30 1.95
CA LYS A 113 7.90 9.43 2.96
C LYS A 113 7.73 8.31 3.98
N LYS A 114 8.82 7.62 4.28
CA LYS A 114 8.90 6.67 5.37
C LYS A 114 10.01 7.13 6.31
N ASP A 115 9.67 7.31 7.57
CA ASP A 115 10.59 7.59 8.67
C ASP A 115 10.63 6.36 9.58
N SER A 116 11.73 5.65 9.61
CA SER A 116 11.96 4.49 10.47
C SER A 116 12.75 4.88 11.73
N LEU A 117 12.66 4.08 12.79
CA LEU A 117 13.53 4.24 13.95
C LEU A 117 15.02 4.09 13.59
N LEU A 118 15.32 3.29 12.56
CA LEU A 118 16.65 3.14 12.01
C LEU A 118 16.77 3.99 10.75
N ASP A 119 17.54 5.07 10.80
CA ASP A 119 17.73 6.04 9.70
C ASP A 119 18.12 5.40 8.36
N ALA A 120 18.77 4.22 8.39
CA ALA A 120 19.15 3.48 7.19
C ALA A 120 17.95 3.00 6.35
N TYR A 121 16.76 2.95 6.93
CA TYR A 121 15.51 2.54 6.25
C TYR A 121 14.58 3.71 5.92
N ASP A 122 15.03 4.94 6.13
CA ASP A 122 14.32 6.13 5.72
C ASP A 122 14.24 6.21 4.20
N THR A 123 13.06 6.48 3.68
CA THR A 123 12.87 6.65 2.24
C THR A 123 12.00 7.87 1.94
N LYS A 124 12.34 8.57 0.85
CA LYS A 124 11.54 9.64 0.27
C LYS A 124 11.47 9.43 -1.23
N GLU A 125 10.26 9.32 -1.74
CA GLU A 125 10.00 9.01 -3.13
C GLU A 125 8.98 10.00 -3.69
N THR A 126 9.23 10.48 -4.90
CA THR A 126 8.26 11.28 -5.67
C THR A 126 8.01 10.57 -6.98
N MET A 127 6.75 10.33 -7.31
CA MET A 127 6.32 9.71 -8.54
C MET A 127 5.53 10.72 -9.38
N PHE A 128 5.82 10.72 -10.68
CA PHE A 128 5.09 11.48 -11.68
C PHE A 128 4.76 10.55 -12.85
N SER A 129 3.52 10.55 -13.27
CA SER A 129 3.07 9.75 -14.42
C SER A 129 2.11 10.55 -15.29
N VAL A 130 2.27 10.44 -16.60
CA VAL A 130 1.34 10.96 -17.61
C VAL A 130 0.97 9.82 -18.54
N GLY A 131 -0.31 9.70 -18.86
CA GLY A 131 -0.80 8.62 -19.70
C GLY A 131 -1.99 9.02 -20.55
N LEU A 132 -2.21 8.25 -21.60
CA LEU A 132 -3.44 8.22 -22.37
C LEU A 132 -4.12 6.87 -22.17
N ARG A 133 -5.38 6.90 -21.79
CA ARG A 133 -6.18 5.70 -21.55
C ARG A 133 -7.41 5.71 -22.43
N MET A 134 -7.64 4.61 -23.15
CA MET A 134 -8.82 4.44 -23.99
C MET A 134 -9.60 3.21 -23.53
N ASN A 135 -10.89 3.38 -23.27
CA ASN A 135 -11.79 2.29 -22.95
C ASN A 135 -12.40 1.75 -24.24
N ILE A 136 -11.95 0.59 -24.67
CA ILE A 136 -12.44 -0.09 -25.87
C ILE A 136 -13.35 -1.24 -25.44
N ALA A 137 -14.54 -1.32 -26.01
CA ALA A 137 -15.45 -2.43 -25.76
C ALA A 137 -14.84 -3.74 -26.27
N GLN A 138 -14.76 -4.76 -25.39
CA GLN A 138 -14.33 -6.08 -25.81
C GLN A 138 -15.41 -6.70 -26.74
N LYS A 139 -15.04 -6.95 -27.99
CA LYS A 139 -15.85 -7.77 -28.89
C LYS A 139 -15.44 -9.24 -28.69
N LYS A 140 -16.34 -10.05 -28.13
CA LYS A 140 -16.16 -11.50 -28.13
C LYS A 140 -16.61 -12.04 -29.48
N TYR A 141 -15.69 -12.58 -30.25
CA TYR A 141 -16.03 -13.40 -31.42
C TYR A 141 -16.17 -14.83 -30.90
N VAL A 142 -17.38 -15.40 -31.04
CA VAL A 142 -17.67 -16.81 -30.81
C VAL A 142 -17.68 -17.45 -32.20
N PHE A 143 -16.69 -18.29 -32.47
CA PHE A 143 -16.62 -19.10 -33.69
C PHE A 143 -17.21 -20.47 -33.39
#